data_e2cdf63ad55a635974e5a942f7bee2e6
#
_entry.id   e2cdf63ad55a635974e5a942f7bee2e6
#
_cell.length_a   1.000
_cell.length_b   1.000
_cell.length_c   1.000
_cell.angle_alpha   90.00
_cell.angle_beta   90.00
_cell.angle_gamma   90.00
#
_symmetry.space_group_name_H-M   'P 1'
#
loop_
_entity.id
_entity.type
_entity.pdbx_description
1 polymer ?
#
loop_
_entity_poly.entity_id
_entity_poly.type
_entity_poly.pdbx_seq_one_letter_code
_entity_poly.pdbx_strand_id
1 'polypeptide(L)'
;MTYKADLHVHTAASLDGLSSLEELTAAAKEAGLDAVAITDHNLCTPVPQRLNGVLLIPGCEVSTRQGHVTGLFLEEPLDLEGLRKNGLPQGGDAVEEIHRRGGIAVLAHPYQSPGAASEDFDFRPDCVEGANARAALKVKEANERAAALAQSLGL
;
A
#
# COMPACT_ATOMS: atom_id res chain seq x y z
N MET A 1 0.32 -11.77 -22.72
CA MET A 1 0.18 -10.33 -22.53
C MET A 1 0.74 -10.01 -21.16
N THR A 2 1.55 -8.96 -21.04
CA THR A 2 2.09 -8.49 -19.75
C THR A 2 1.39 -7.19 -19.42
N TYR A 3 0.82 -7.08 -18.22
CA TYR A 3 0.23 -5.84 -17.71
C TYR A 3 1.21 -5.15 -16.79
N LYS A 4 1.17 -3.81 -16.75
CA LYS A 4 2.00 -2.97 -15.88
C LYS A 4 1.08 -2.26 -14.89
N ALA A 5 1.39 -2.35 -13.61
CA ALA A 5 0.63 -1.68 -12.56
C ALA A 5 1.56 -0.97 -11.58
N ASP A 6 1.12 0.18 -11.07
CA ASP A 6 1.65 0.77 -9.85
C ASP A 6 0.68 0.42 -8.71
N LEU A 7 1.18 -0.26 -7.69
CA LEU A 7 0.35 -0.80 -6.61
C LEU A 7 0.39 0.04 -5.33
N HIS A 8 1.07 1.21 -5.35
CA HIS A 8 1.18 2.06 -4.18
C HIS A 8 1.21 3.55 -4.57
N VAL A 9 0.03 4.17 -4.68
CA VAL A 9 -0.12 5.57 -5.10
C VAL A 9 -1.08 6.32 -4.18
N HIS A 10 -0.71 7.57 -3.83
CA HIS A 10 -1.52 8.47 -3.01
C HIS A 10 -2.10 9.61 -3.84
N THR A 11 -3.37 9.91 -3.61
CA THR A 11 -4.07 11.06 -4.19
C THR A 11 -3.95 12.29 -3.30
N ALA A 12 -4.43 13.43 -3.76
CA ALA A 12 -4.56 14.66 -2.96
C ALA A 12 -5.52 14.51 -1.74
N ALA A 13 -6.21 13.37 -1.59
CA ALA A 13 -6.96 13.04 -0.38
C ALA A 13 -6.05 12.60 0.77
N SER A 14 -4.83 12.14 0.47
CA SER A 14 -3.78 11.82 1.44
C SER A 14 -2.90 13.04 1.72
N LEU A 15 -2.41 13.18 2.96
CA LEU A 15 -1.58 14.34 3.37
C LEU A 15 -0.29 14.49 2.56
N ASP A 16 0.21 13.42 1.99
CA ASP A 16 1.46 13.38 1.23
C ASP A 16 1.26 13.15 -0.27
N GLY A 17 0.01 13.09 -0.74
CA GLY A 17 -0.37 13.09 -2.15
C GLY A 17 -0.64 14.51 -2.65
N LEU A 18 -0.34 14.78 -3.92
CA LEU A 18 -0.47 16.12 -4.50
C LEU A 18 -1.44 16.17 -5.69
N SER A 19 -1.70 15.02 -6.32
CA SER A 19 -2.45 14.94 -7.57
C SER A 19 -3.87 14.43 -7.38
N SER A 20 -4.79 14.96 -8.18
CA SER A 20 -6.13 14.42 -8.30
C SER A 20 -6.10 13.03 -8.95
N LEU A 21 -7.21 12.30 -8.83
CA LEU A 21 -7.36 11.00 -9.46
C LEU A 21 -7.25 11.08 -11.00
N GLU A 22 -7.77 12.16 -11.57
CA GLU A 22 -7.70 12.45 -13.01
C GLU A 22 -6.25 12.68 -13.46
N GLU A 23 -5.48 13.47 -12.73
CA GLU A 23 -4.07 13.73 -13.03
C GLU A 23 -3.22 12.47 -12.90
N LEU A 24 -3.42 11.68 -11.84
CA LEU A 24 -2.72 10.41 -11.63
C LEU A 24 -3.00 9.42 -12.77
N THR A 25 -4.26 9.27 -13.17
CA THR A 25 -4.60 8.33 -14.24
C THR A 25 -4.16 8.82 -15.61
N ALA A 26 -4.10 10.13 -15.85
CA ALA A 26 -3.51 10.68 -17.07
C ALA A 26 -2.00 10.38 -17.13
N ALA A 27 -1.26 10.64 -16.04
CA ALA A 27 0.16 10.33 -15.94
C ALA A 27 0.44 8.82 -16.05
N ALA A 28 -0.36 7.98 -15.40
CA ALA A 28 -0.26 6.52 -15.50
C ALA A 28 -0.41 6.04 -16.95
N LYS A 29 -1.38 6.59 -17.68
CA LYS A 29 -1.58 6.28 -19.10
C LYS A 29 -0.38 6.70 -19.95
N GLU A 30 0.18 7.89 -19.73
CA GLU A 30 1.38 8.37 -20.43
C GLU A 30 2.59 7.48 -20.13
N ALA A 31 2.72 6.98 -18.89
CA ALA A 31 3.75 6.04 -18.47
C ALA A 31 3.52 4.61 -19.01
N GLY A 32 2.40 4.34 -19.67
CA GLY A 32 2.05 3.03 -20.21
C GLY A 32 1.68 2.03 -19.12
N LEU A 33 1.09 2.49 -18.03
CA LEU A 33 0.51 1.64 -16.99
C LEU A 33 -0.92 1.24 -17.38
N ASP A 34 -1.25 -0.02 -17.13
CA ASP A 34 -2.59 -0.59 -17.34
C ASP A 34 -3.49 -0.42 -16.10
N ALA A 35 -2.87 -0.37 -14.91
CA ALA A 35 -3.57 -0.25 -13.64
C ALA A 35 -2.80 0.59 -12.61
N VAL A 36 -3.54 1.18 -11.67
CA VAL A 36 -3.01 1.90 -10.50
C VAL A 36 -3.85 1.56 -9.27
N ALA A 37 -3.20 1.22 -8.15
CA ALA A 37 -3.88 1.08 -6.87
C ALA A 37 -3.88 2.42 -6.13
N ILE A 38 -5.06 2.84 -5.67
CA ILE A 38 -5.20 4.03 -4.85
C ILE A 38 -5.16 3.62 -3.39
N THR A 39 -4.09 4.03 -2.71
CA THR A 39 -3.73 3.54 -1.37
C THR A 39 -3.50 4.70 -0.40
N ASP A 40 -4.42 5.65 -0.36
CA ASP A 40 -4.33 6.82 0.51
C ASP A 40 -4.15 6.43 1.98
N HIS A 41 -3.39 7.23 2.74
CA HIS A 41 -3.11 6.97 4.15
C HIS A 41 -4.38 7.02 5.00
N ASN A 42 -4.72 5.88 5.62
CA ASN A 42 -5.86 5.74 6.54
C ASN A 42 -7.18 6.25 5.96
N LEU A 43 -7.34 6.10 4.65
CA LEU A 43 -8.52 6.52 3.91
C LEU A 43 -8.75 5.55 2.74
N CYS A 44 -9.92 4.93 2.71
CA CYS A 44 -10.36 4.14 1.55
C CYS A 44 -11.04 5.07 0.57
N THR A 45 -10.26 5.69 -0.33
CA THR A 45 -10.77 6.61 -1.35
C THR A 45 -11.65 5.85 -2.36
N PRO A 46 -12.93 6.24 -2.52
CA PRO A 46 -13.78 5.62 -3.53
C PRO A 46 -13.24 5.86 -4.94
N VAL A 47 -13.10 4.82 -5.72
CA VAL A 47 -12.60 4.90 -7.09
C VAL A 47 -13.55 4.23 -8.09
N PRO A 48 -13.72 4.78 -9.31
CA PRO A 48 -14.40 4.06 -10.38
C PRO A 48 -13.55 2.90 -10.86
N GLN A 49 -14.14 1.90 -11.50
CA GLN A 49 -13.38 0.77 -12.02
C GLN A 49 -12.28 1.19 -13.02
N ARG A 50 -12.55 2.22 -13.86
CA ARG A 50 -11.61 2.77 -14.83
C ARG A 50 -11.74 4.28 -14.93
N LEU A 51 -10.60 4.94 -15.12
CA LEU A 51 -10.53 6.35 -15.44
C LEU A 51 -9.41 6.59 -16.46
N ASN A 52 -9.64 7.40 -17.49
CA ASN A 52 -8.70 7.64 -18.60
C ASN A 52 -8.22 6.35 -19.31
N GLY A 53 -8.94 5.22 -19.16
CA GLY A 53 -8.57 3.92 -19.71
C GLY A 53 -7.69 3.07 -18.78
N VAL A 54 -7.23 3.61 -17.66
CA VAL A 54 -6.46 2.92 -16.63
C VAL A 54 -7.42 2.22 -15.66
N LEU A 55 -7.14 0.96 -15.30
CA LEU A 55 -7.85 0.24 -14.25
C LEU A 55 -7.47 0.81 -12.88
N LEU A 56 -8.45 1.07 -12.03
CA LEU A 56 -8.22 1.51 -10.66
C LEU A 56 -8.48 0.36 -9.69
N ILE A 57 -7.50 0.10 -8.85
CA ILE A 57 -7.57 -0.93 -7.82
C ILE A 57 -7.88 -0.21 -6.49
N PRO A 58 -9.01 -0.52 -5.84
CA PRO A 58 -9.33 0.05 -4.54
C PRO A 58 -8.38 -0.48 -3.48
N GLY A 59 -7.83 0.43 -2.68
CA GLY A 59 -6.90 0.10 -1.61
C GLY A 59 -6.91 1.12 -0.48
N CYS A 60 -6.06 0.91 0.50
CA CYS A 60 -5.84 1.80 1.63
C CYS A 60 -4.50 1.48 2.29
N GLU A 61 -3.67 2.47 2.60
CA GLU A 61 -2.48 2.27 3.41
C GLU A 61 -2.77 2.56 4.88
N VAL A 62 -2.77 1.53 5.71
CA VAL A 62 -3.04 1.63 7.15
C VAL A 62 -1.74 1.88 7.90
N SER A 63 -1.67 2.98 8.64
CA SER A 63 -0.57 3.23 9.59
C SER A 63 -0.75 2.37 10.83
N THR A 64 0.25 1.58 11.17
CA THR A 64 0.27 0.66 12.31
C THR A 64 1.46 0.93 13.22
N ARG A 65 1.53 0.26 14.36
CA ARG A 65 2.67 0.35 15.29
C ARG A 65 3.94 -0.26 14.73
N GLN A 66 3.83 -1.23 13.82
CA GLN A 66 4.97 -1.91 13.20
C GLN A 66 5.30 -1.40 11.78
N GLY A 67 4.78 -0.27 11.37
CA GLY A 67 4.94 0.30 10.03
C GLY A 67 3.63 0.45 9.30
N HIS A 68 3.66 0.36 7.98
CA HIS A 68 2.45 0.50 7.17
C HIS A 68 2.04 -0.85 6.55
N VAL A 69 0.74 -1.11 6.53
CA VAL A 69 0.15 -2.26 5.85
C VAL A 69 -0.84 -1.74 4.81
N THR A 70 -0.58 -2.06 3.55
CA THR A 70 -1.44 -1.66 2.44
C THR A 70 -2.42 -2.78 2.11
N GLY A 71 -3.72 -2.47 2.16
CA GLY A 71 -4.78 -3.33 1.62
C GLY A 71 -4.97 -3.04 0.14
N LEU A 72 -4.99 -4.09 -0.68
CA LEU A 72 -5.26 -4.02 -2.12
C LEU A 72 -6.50 -4.84 -2.47
N PHE A 73 -7.19 -4.48 -3.56
CA PHE A 73 -8.39 -5.18 -4.05
C PHE A 73 -9.53 -5.26 -3.04
N LEU A 74 -9.68 -4.22 -2.23
CA LEU A 74 -10.74 -4.16 -1.22
C LEU A 74 -12.13 -4.19 -1.88
N GLU A 75 -12.97 -5.13 -1.47
CA GLU A 75 -14.37 -5.22 -1.92
C GLU A 75 -15.26 -4.21 -1.19
N GLU A 76 -14.89 -3.87 0.06
CA GLU A 76 -15.55 -2.87 0.89
C GLU A 76 -14.51 -2.01 1.62
N PRO A 77 -14.85 -0.77 2.02
CA PRO A 77 -13.96 0.06 2.85
C PRO A 77 -13.61 -0.61 4.17
N LEU A 78 -12.36 -0.40 4.64
CA LEU A 78 -11.92 -0.84 5.96
C LEU A 78 -12.67 -0.10 7.08
N ASP A 79 -12.93 -0.76 8.20
CA ASP A 79 -13.39 -0.12 9.43
C ASP A 79 -12.21 0.58 10.15
N LEU A 80 -11.78 1.71 9.58
CA LEU A 80 -10.66 2.47 10.11
C LEU A 80 -10.96 3.11 11.48
N GLU A 81 -12.23 3.41 11.78
CA GLU A 81 -12.64 3.94 13.07
C GLU A 81 -12.47 2.87 14.15
N GLY A 82 -12.98 1.66 13.91
CA GLY A 82 -12.81 0.51 14.79
C GLY A 82 -11.34 0.15 15.01
N LEU A 83 -10.56 0.06 13.94
CA LEU A 83 -9.13 -0.22 14.00
C LEU A 83 -8.34 0.77 14.86
N ARG A 84 -8.68 2.05 14.79
CA ARG A 84 -7.93 3.16 15.42
C ARG A 84 -8.53 3.64 16.74
N LYS A 85 -9.57 3.01 17.26
CA LYS A 85 -10.26 3.38 18.49
C LYS A 85 -9.31 3.58 19.68
N ASN A 86 -8.25 2.80 19.76
CA ASN A 86 -7.24 2.87 20.83
C ASN A 86 -5.87 3.41 20.34
N GLY A 87 -5.86 4.24 19.30
CA GLY A 87 -4.66 4.80 18.66
C GLY A 87 -4.22 4.00 17.43
N LEU A 88 -2.91 3.90 17.17
CA LEU A 88 -2.40 3.10 16.05
C LEU A 88 -2.68 1.61 16.29
N PRO A 89 -3.29 0.89 15.32
CA PRO A 89 -3.51 -0.55 15.42
C PRO A 89 -2.18 -1.32 15.39
N GLN A 90 -2.22 -2.58 15.82
CA GLN A 90 -1.17 -3.53 15.51
C GLN A 90 -1.22 -3.90 14.02
N GLY A 91 -0.09 -4.33 13.46
CA GLY A 91 -0.06 -4.77 12.06
C GLY A 91 -0.98 -5.96 11.80
N GLY A 92 -1.09 -6.88 12.75
CA GLY A 92 -2.00 -8.02 12.68
C GLY A 92 -3.47 -7.63 12.60
N ASP A 93 -3.90 -6.63 13.38
CA ASP A 93 -5.28 -6.13 13.33
C ASP A 93 -5.61 -5.55 11.94
N ALA A 94 -4.64 -4.84 11.33
CA ALA A 94 -4.81 -4.30 9.98
C ALA A 94 -4.89 -5.41 8.93
N VAL A 95 -4.04 -6.45 9.02
CA VAL A 95 -4.08 -7.61 8.13
C VAL A 95 -5.43 -8.33 8.23
N GLU A 96 -5.93 -8.59 9.44
CA GLU A 96 -7.23 -9.24 9.66
C GLU A 96 -8.39 -8.42 9.08
N GLU A 97 -8.37 -7.09 9.24
CA GLU A 97 -9.42 -6.23 8.68
C GLU A 97 -9.36 -6.21 7.15
N ILE A 98 -8.17 -6.14 6.55
CA ILE A 98 -7.99 -6.22 5.09
C ILE A 98 -8.55 -7.53 4.55
N HIS A 99 -8.23 -8.66 5.16
CA HIS A 99 -8.76 -9.97 4.77
C HIS A 99 -10.29 -10.05 4.92
N ARG A 100 -10.83 -9.47 5.99
CA ARG A 100 -12.29 -9.41 6.21
C ARG A 100 -13.02 -8.64 5.11
N ARG A 101 -12.33 -7.68 4.46
CA ARG A 101 -12.83 -6.89 3.32
C ARG A 101 -12.45 -7.47 1.96
N GLY A 102 -12.03 -8.74 1.90
CA GLY A 102 -11.70 -9.44 0.67
C GLY A 102 -10.37 -9.05 0.04
N GLY A 103 -9.58 -8.20 0.70
CA GLY A 103 -8.33 -7.66 0.20
C GLY A 103 -7.11 -8.56 0.43
N ILE A 104 -5.99 -8.12 -0.14
CA ILE A 104 -4.64 -8.67 0.03
C ILE A 104 -3.83 -7.70 0.88
N ALA A 105 -3.18 -8.19 1.94
CA ALA A 105 -2.38 -7.37 2.84
C ALA A 105 -0.89 -7.37 2.42
N VAL A 106 -0.36 -6.17 2.16
CA VAL A 106 1.02 -5.94 1.74
C VAL A 106 1.76 -5.16 2.82
N LEU A 107 2.90 -5.66 3.30
CA LEU A 107 3.81 -4.89 4.14
C LEU A 107 4.49 -3.83 3.28
N ALA A 108 4.12 -2.56 3.48
CA ALA A 108 4.58 -1.45 2.67
C ALA A 108 5.98 -0.99 3.08
N HIS A 109 6.85 -0.75 2.08
CA HIS A 109 8.20 -0.15 2.22
C HIS A 109 8.86 -0.33 3.60
N PRO A 110 9.10 -1.57 4.09
CA PRO A 110 9.47 -1.85 5.48
C PRO A 110 10.77 -1.15 5.94
N TYR A 111 11.60 -0.69 5.01
CA TYR A 111 12.89 -0.04 5.30
C TYR A 111 12.96 1.43 4.83
N GLN A 112 11.80 2.10 4.66
CA GLN A 112 11.76 3.50 4.18
C GLN A 112 12.43 4.50 5.12
N SER A 113 12.53 4.21 6.41
CA SER A 113 13.15 5.07 7.40
C SER A 113 14.27 4.33 8.15
N PRO A 114 15.38 4.99 8.49
CA PRO A 114 16.42 4.37 9.33
C PRO A 114 15.83 3.88 10.65
N GLY A 115 15.97 2.60 10.95
CA GLY A 115 15.41 1.98 12.16
C GLY A 115 13.92 1.67 12.13
N ALA A 116 13.24 1.86 10.99
CA ALA A 116 11.78 1.70 10.88
C ALA A 116 11.30 0.25 10.75
N ALA A 117 12.17 -0.72 10.54
CA ALA A 117 11.75 -2.12 10.56
C ALA A 117 12.26 -2.76 11.84
N SER A 118 11.39 -2.97 12.81
CA SER A 118 11.61 -4.11 13.68
C SER A 118 11.36 -5.36 12.81
N GLU A 119 12.32 -6.25 12.70
CA GLU A 119 12.13 -7.57 12.07
C GLU A 119 11.20 -8.46 12.93
N ASP A 120 10.76 -7.97 14.08
CA ASP A 120 9.78 -8.57 14.98
C ASP A 120 8.35 -8.21 14.56
N PHE A 121 7.92 -8.77 13.41
CA PHE A 121 6.52 -8.79 13.06
C PHE A 121 5.84 -9.96 13.78
N ASP A 122 4.87 -9.66 14.62
CA ASP A 122 3.97 -10.64 15.23
C ASP A 122 2.80 -11.02 14.30
N PHE A 123 2.88 -10.61 13.02
CA PHE A 123 1.86 -10.87 12.01
C PHE A 123 2.51 -11.31 10.68
N ARG A 124 1.73 -11.96 9.82
CA ARG A 124 2.16 -12.37 8.49
C ARG A 124 1.35 -11.63 7.41
N PRO A 125 1.98 -10.75 6.61
CA PRO A 125 1.36 -10.18 5.42
C PRO A 125 1.29 -11.24 4.31
N ASP A 126 0.45 -11.01 3.29
CA ASP A 126 0.41 -11.86 2.09
C ASP A 126 1.58 -11.57 1.16
N CYS A 127 2.05 -10.31 1.14
CA CYS A 127 3.14 -9.84 0.32
C CYS A 127 3.99 -8.80 1.06
N VAL A 128 5.19 -8.55 0.53
CA VAL A 128 6.07 -7.43 0.93
C VAL A 128 6.33 -6.56 -0.28
N GLU A 129 6.24 -5.24 -0.14
CA GLU A 129 6.63 -4.30 -1.18
C GLU A 129 8.15 -4.31 -1.34
N GLY A 130 8.64 -5.07 -2.34
CA GLY A 130 10.06 -5.26 -2.61
C GLY A 130 10.72 -4.12 -3.37
N ALA A 131 9.95 -3.21 -3.98
CA ALA A 131 10.45 -2.06 -4.71
C ALA A 131 9.58 -0.84 -4.48
N ASN A 132 10.14 0.19 -3.83
CA ASN A 132 9.50 1.47 -3.58
C ASN A 132 10.50 2.59 -3.90
N ALA A 133 10.15 3.48 -4.84
CA ALA A 133 11.03 4.54 -5.31
C ALA A 133 11.38 5.53 -4.20
N ARG A 134 10.42 5.91 -3.36
CA ARG A 134 10.61 6.85 -2.24
C ARG A 134 11.52 6.25 -1.16
N ALA A 135 11.37 4.95 -0.88
CA ALA A 135 12.25 4.25 0.07
C ALA A 135 13.69 4.19 -0.45
N ALA A 136 13.89 3.86 -1.72
CA ALA A 136 15.21 3.80 -2.35
C ALA A 136 15.94 5.17 -2.35
N LEU A 137 15.20 6.29 -2.45
CA LEU A 137 15.77 7.63 -2.36
C LEU A 137 16.20 8.02 -0.95
N LYS A 138 15.53 7.48 0.08
CA LYS A 138 15.78 7.83 1.49
C LYS A 138 16.81 6.93 2.18
N VAL A 139 16.76 5.64 1.86
CA VAL A 139 17.58 4.62 2.52
C VAL A 139 18.23 3.75 1.44
N LYS A 140 19.56 3.80 1.38
CA LYS A 140 20.33 2.93 0.50
C LYS A 140 20.01 1.45 0.82
N GLU A 141 19.86 0.64 -0.20
CA GLU A 141 19.56 -0.80 -0.10
C GLU A 141 18.20 -1.13 0.53
N ALA A 142 17.26 -0.13 0.64
CA ALA A 142 15.95 -0.38 1.21
C ALA A 142 15.18 -1.47 0.44
N ASN A 143 15.22 -1.42 -0.88
CA ASN A 143 14.53 -2.37 -1.75
C ASN A 143 15.16 -3.76 -1.70
N GLU A 144 16.49 -3.86 -1.69
CA GLU A 144 17.20 -5.13 -1.56
C GLU A 144 16.88 -5.81 -0.22
N ARG A 145 16.85 -5.04 0.86
CA ARG A 145 16.46 -5.54 2.19
C ARG A 145 15.01 -5.98 2.21
N ALA A 146 14.10 -5.24 1.59
CA ALA A 146 12.67 -5.61 1.50
C ALA A 146 12.49 -6.91 0.70
N ALA A 147 13.20 -7.08 -0.41
CA ALA A 147 13.18 -8.30 -1.19
C ALA A 147 13.77 -9.51 -0.40
N ALA A 148 14.84 -9.29 0.36
CA ALA A 148 15.41 -10.33 1.24
C ALA A 148 14.44 -10.73 2.36
N LEU A 149 13.70 -9.75 2.94
CA LEU A 149 12.65 -10.02 3.91
C LEU A 149 11.54 -10.89 3.31
N ALA A 150 11.03 -10.54 2.12
CA ALA A 150 10.02 -11.34 1.43
C ALA A 150 10.48 -12.79 1.25
N GLN A 151 11.71 -13.00 0.79
CA GLN A 151 12.28 -14.34 0.64
C GLN A 151 12.37 -15.09 1.98
N SER A 152 12.76 -14.43 3.06
CA SER A 152 12.86 -15.03 4.40
C SER A 152 11.49 -15.47 4.95
N LEU A 153 10.43 -14.77 4.55
CA LEU A 153 9.03 -15.08 4.89
C LEU A 153 8.41 -16.14 3.96
N GLY A 154 9.10 -16.52 2.88
CA GLY A 154 8.59 -17.42 1.86
C GLY A 154 7.49 -16.80 0.99
N LEU A 155 7.63 -15.50 0.71
CA LEU A 155 6.70 -14.69 -0.10
C LEU A 155 7.34 -14.28 -1.42
#